data_4f578f4bcd29c31c6797718cab655b67
#
_entry.id   4f578f4bcd29c31c6797718cab655b67
#
_cell.length_a   1.000
_cell.length_b   1.000
_cell.length_c   1.000
_cell.angle_alpha   90.00
_cell.angle_beta   90.00
_cell.angle_gamma   90.00
#
_symmetry.space_group_name_H-M   'P 1'
#
loop_
_entity.id
_entity.type
_entity.pdbx_description
1 polymer ?
#
loop_
_entity_poly.entity_id
_entity_poly.type
_entity_poly.pdbx_seq_one_letter_code
_entity_poly.pdbx_strand_id
1 'polypeptide(L)'
;AVIHQFAREMLAAGGAMILGSDSHTRYGALGTMAVGEGGPELVKQLLNKTYDIDMPGVIGVYLTGTPMKGVGPQDIALAIIGEVFDKGYVKNKVMEFVGPGIANLSVDFRIGVDVMTTETTCLSSIWKTDDKVKEFYAIHGRPQDYKELNPGSVAYYDGMIEIDLSKIKPMIAMPFHPSNTYTIEELNANLMDILDDCEKRAEVSFDGAVKLDLKSKVRDGKLYVDRVSSQAAQAVDLRISVMQQTS
;
A
#
# COMPACT_ATOMS: atom_id res chain seq x y z
N ALA A 1 -16.66 -12.41 -9.01
CA ALA A 1 -16.05 -11.07 -9.06
C ALA A 1 -14.91 -11.01 -8.05
N VAL A 2 -13.87 -10.24 -8.36
CA VAL A 2 -12.82 -9.89 -7.39
C VAL A 2 -13.41 -8.85 -6.45
N ILE A 3 -13.45 -9.14 -5.14
CA ILE A 3 -14.19 -8.33 -4.17
C ILE A 3 -13.78 -6.86 -4.16
N HIS A 4 -12.47 -6.58 -4.12
CA HIS A 4 -11.99 -5.20 -4.04
C HIS A 4 -12.23 -4.42 -5.34
N GLN A 5 -12.11 -5.08 -6.49
CA GLN A 5 -12.44 -4.47 -7.77
C GLN A 5 -13.92 -4.10 -7.83
N PHE A 6 -14.79 -5.06 -7.49
CA PHE A 6 -16.23 -4.82 -7.44
C PHE A 6 -16.58 -3.66 -6.47
N ALA A 7 -15.98 -3.65 -5.28
CA ALA A 7 -16.26 -2.62 -4.30
C ALA A 7 -15.83 -1.22 -4.79
N ARG A 8 -14.67 -1.10 -5.45
CA ARG A 8 -14.20 0.16 -6.02
C ARG A 8 -15.10 0.65 -7.16
N GLU A 9 -15.47 -0.25 -8.06
CA GLU A 9 -16.27 0.11 -9.24
C GLU A 9 -17.74 0.36 -8.91
N MET A 10 -18.29 -0.35 -7.92
CA MET A 10 -19.73 -0.41 -7.68
C MET A 10 -20.21 0.17 -6.35
N LEU A 11 -19.37 0.23 -5.32
CA LEU A 11 -19.78 0.58 -3.96
C LEU A 11 -19.09 1.81 -3.40
N ALA A 12 -17.82 2.05 -3.75
CA ALA A 12 -17.08 3.21 -3.25
C ALA A 12 -17.80 4.52 -3.64
N ALA A 13 -17.80 5.50 -2.75
CA ALA A 13 -18.35 6.84 -2.99
C ALA A 13 -17.59 7.87 -2.15
N GLY A 14 -17.42 9.07 -2.69
CA GLY A 14 -16.72 10.16 -2.00
C GLY A 14 -17.36 10.53 -0.67
N GLY A 15 -16.59 10.50 0.41
CA GLY A 15 -17.05 10.77 1.77
C GLY A 15 -17.88 9.66 2.41
N ALA A 16 -17.97 8.48 1.77
CA ALA A 16 -18.59 7.29 2.34
C ALA A 16 -17.61 6.51 3.21
N MET A 17 -18.13 5.57 4.00
CA MET A 17 -17.36 4.60 4.77
C MET A 17 -17.78 3.18 4.38
N ILE A 18 -16.81 2.30 4.22
CA ILE A 18 -17.06 0.87 3.95
C ILE A 18 -16.29 0.03 4.99
N LEU A 19 -17.03 -0.84 5.67
CA LEU A 19 -16.46 -1.85 6.56
C LEU A 19 -16.39 -3.19 5.83
N GLY A 20 -15.22 -3.80 5.79
CA GLY A 20 -14.97 -5.10 5.17
C GLY A 20 -14.30 -6.08 6.11
N SER A 21 -14.32 -7.37 5.75
CA SER A 21 -13.63 -8.42 6.52
C SER A 21 -12.17 -8.60 6.12
N ASP A 22 -11.81 -8.20 4.92
CA ASP A 22 -10.46 -8.34 4.40
C ASP A 22 -9.61 -7.13 4.76
N SER A 23 -8.37 -7.35 5.19
CA SER A 23 -7.43 -6.30 5.58
C SER A 23 -7.09 -5.32 4.45
N HIS A 24 -7.20 -5.75 3.18
CA HIS A 24 -7.01 -4.90 2.01
C HIS A 24 -8.28 -4.12 1.62
N THR A 25 -9.27 -4.04 2.49
CA THR A 25 -10.41 -3.13 2.34
C THR A 25 -9.90 -1.69 2.48
N ARG A 26 -9.39 -1.14 1.37
CA ARG A 26 -8.79 0.20 1.24
C ARG A 26 -9.30 0.84 -0.04
N TYR A 27 -10.07 1.91 0.09
CA TYR A 27 -10.68 2.64 -1.04
C TYR A 27 -10.49 4.15 -0.90
N GLY A 28 -9.52 4.55 -0.10
CA GLY A 28 -9.19 5.95 0.18
C GLY A 28 -8.82 6.74 -1.07
N ALA A 29 -8.18 6.10 -2.04
CA ALA A 29 -7.85 6.71 -3.33
C ALA A 29 -9.07 7.22 -4.11
N LEU A 30 -10.26 6.70 -3.80
CA LEU A 30 -11.54 7.11 -4.36
C LEU A 30 -12.34 8.04 -3.43
N GLY A 31 -11.74 8.47 -2.32
CA GLY A 31 -12.41 9.30 -1.32
C GLY A 31 -13.35 8.54 -0.38
N THR A 32 -13.23 7.22 -0.30
CA THR A 32 -14.01 6.36 0.61
C THR A 32 -13.14 5.88 1.75
N MET A 33 -13.48 6.20 2.99
CA MET A 33 -12.80 5.62 4.15
C MET A 33 -13.19 4.15 4.26
N ALA A 34 -12.23 3.25 4.07
CA ALA A 34 -12.47 1.82 4.08
C ALA A 34 -11.62 1.14 5.15
N VAL A 35 -12.27 0.31 5.98
CA VAL A 35 -11.66 -0.34 7.14
C VAL A 35 -11.88 -1.84 7.05
N GLY A 36 -10.82 -2.61 7.21
CA GLY A 36 -10.85 -4.07 7.24
C GLY A 36 -10.75 -4.59 8.66
N GLU A 37 -11.85 -5.14 9.22
CA GLU A 37 -11.98 -5.48 10.64
C GLU A 37 -12.20 -6.98 10.91
N GLY A 38 -12.27 -7.78 9.89
CA GLY A 38 -12.53 -9.21 10.06
C GLY A 38 -14.00 -9.56 10.30
N GLY A 39 -14.26 -10.87 10.47
CA GLY A 39 -15.60 -11.44 10.51
C GLY A 39 -16.49 -10.97 11.66
N PRO A 40 -16.01 -10.88 12.92
CA PRO A 40 -16.84 -10.51 14.05
C PRO A 40 -17.53 -9.16 13.91
N GLU A 41 -16.84 -8.15 13.37
CA GLU A 41 -17.42 -6.82 13.18
C GLU A 41 -18.48 -6.83 12.05
N LEU A 42 -18.30 -7.63 11.01
CA LEU A 42 -19.33 -7.80 9.98
C LEU A 42 -20.58 -8.50 10.53
N VAL A 43 -20.44 -9.46 11.43
CA VAL A 43 -21.60 -10.09 12.09
C VAL A 43 -22.39 -9.06 12.87
N LYS A 44 -21.73 -8.12 13.56
CA LYS A 44 -22.42 -7.00 14.23
C LYS A 44 -23.23 -6.18 13.23
N GLN A 45 -22.69 -5.90 12.04
CA GLN A 45 -23.39 -5.16 11.01
C GLN A 45 -24.62 -5.92 10.48
N LEU A 46 -24.49 -7.22 10.25
CA LEU A 46 -25.63 -8.08 9.86
C LEU A 46 -26.75 -8.10 10.91
N LEU A 47 -26.41 -7.90 12.18
CA LEU A 47 -27.33 -7.79 13.29
C LEU A 47 -27.82 -6.35 13.53
N ASN A 48 -27.57 -5.42 12.62
CA ASN A 48 -27.90 -3.99 12.74
C ASN A 48 -27.32 -3.35 14.03
N LYS A 49 -26.12 -3.75 14.40
CA LYS A 49 -25.37 -3.13 15.50
C LYS A 49 -24.47 -2.02 14.95
N THR A 50 -24.05 -1.13 15.85
CA THR A 50 -23.08 -0.08 15.52
C THR A 50 -21.66 -0.63 15.39
N TYR A 51 -20.85 0.09 14.66
CA TYR A 51 -19.39 -0.05 14.66
C TYR A 51 -18.81 1.16 15.39
N ASP A 52 -18.31 0.91 16.58
CA ASP A 52 -17.79 1.95 17.47
C ASP A 52 -16.27 1.94 17.39
N ILE A 53 -15.68 3.08 17.08
CA ILE A 53 -14.23 3.31 17.05
C ILE A 53 -13.87 4.55 17.85
N ASP A 54 -12.72 4.53 18.49
CA ASP A 54 -12.13 5.74 19.05
C ASP A 54 -11.76 6.71 17.90
N MET A 55 -11.89 8.01 18.13
CA MET A 55 -11.48 9.01 17.13
C MET A 55 -10.00 8.83 16.83
N PRO A 56 -9.62 8.40 15.62
CA PRO A 56 -8.22 8.15 15.30
C PRO A 56 -7.45 9.46 15.13
N GLY A 57 -6.17 9.44 15.47
CA GLY A 57 -5.26 10.48 15.02
C GLY A 57 -5.10 10.44 13.50
N VAL A 58 -4.70 11.57 12.92
CA VAL A 58 -4.51 11.71 11.47
C VAL A 58 -3.07 12.08 11.16
N ILE A 59 -2.43 11.27 10.31
CA ILE A 59 -1.09 11.53 9.78
C ILE A 59 -1.20 12.00 8.34
N GLY A 60 -0.75 13.22 8.08
CA GLY A 60 -0.65 13.75 6.71
C GLY A 60 0.48 13.04 5.95
N VAL A 61 0.21 12.60 4.73
CA VAL A 61 1.21 12.08 3.80
C VAL A 61 1.30 13.05 2.63
N TYR A 62 2.32 13.91 2.67
CA TYR A 62 2.49 14.99 1.70
C TYR A 62 3.35 14.54 0.53
N LEU A 63 2.71 14.38 -0.63
CA LEU A 63 3.36 13.90 -1.85
C LEU A 63 3.78 15.06 -2.74
N THR A 64 5.04 15.04 -3.17
CA THR A 64 5.62 15.96 -4.14
C THR A 64 6.25 15.21 -5.32
N GLY A 65 6.61 15.93 -6.37
CA GLY A 65 7.31 15.34 -7.52
C GLY A 65 6.49 14.38 -8.36
N THR A 66 7.18 13.58 -9.16
CA THR A 66 6.59 12.59 -10.09
C THR A 66 7.44 11.33 -10.06
N PRO A 67 6.84 10.13 -10.01
CA PRO A 67 7.61 8.88 -10.02
C PRO A 67 8.49 8.77 -11.26
N MET A 68 9.69 8.23 -11.08
CA MET A 68 10.59 7.92 -12.18
C MET A 68 10.04 6.76 -13.01
N LYS A 69 10.48 6.67 -14.28
CA LYS A 69 10.16 5.52 -15.14
C LYS A 69 10.67 4.22 -14.49
N GLY A 70 9.79 3.24 -14.38
CA GLY A 70 10.08 1.94 -13.75
C GLY A 70 9.73 1.86 -12.27
N VAL A 71 9.35 2.97 -11.63
CA VAL A 71 8.80 2.99 -10.28
C VAL A 71 7.28 2.83 -10.35
N GLY A 72 6.78 1.81 -9.68
CA GLY A 72 5.37 1.50 -9.59
C GLY A 72 4.77 1.87 -8.22
N PRO A 73 3.46 1.65 -8.04
CA PRO A 73 2.79 1.93 -6.76
C PRO A 73 3.37 1.10 -5.61
N GLN A 74 3.85 -0.11 -5.88
CA GLN A 74 4.45 -0.97 -4.86
C GLN A 74 5.75 -0.39 -4.30
N ASP A 75 6.57 0.26 -5.13
CA ASP A 75 7.81 0.87 -4.67
C ASP A 75 7.53 1.99 -3.67
N ILE A 76 6.51 2.83 -3.97
CA ILE A 76 6.10 3.91 -3.07
C ILE A 76 5.51 3.35 -1.78
N ALA A 77 4.67 2.32 -1.89
CA ALA A 77 4.10 1.66 -0.72
C ALA A 77 5.18 1.06 0.18
N LEU A 78 6.17 0.36 -0.39
CA LEU A 78 7.29 -0.22 0.35
C LEU A 78 8.14 0.85 1.03
N ALA A 79 8.39 1.98 0.35
CA ALA A 79 9.10 3.11 0.95
C ALA A 79 8.36 3.66 2.18
N ILE A 80 7.02 3.78 2.10
CA ILE A 80 6.19 4.21 3.24
C ILE A 80 6.25 3.18 4.36
N ILE A 81 6.01 1.89 4.04
CA ILE A 81 5.98 0.81 5.02
C ILE A 81 7.31 0.73 5.79
N GLY A 82 8.42 0.75 5.07
CA GLY A 82 9.76 0.70 5.67
C GLY A 82 10.05 1.86 6.63
N GLU A 83 9.53 3.06 6.34
CA GLU A 83 9.75 4.23 7.19
C GLU A 83 8.88 4.22 8.45
N VAL A 84 7.64 3.73 8.37
CA VAL A 84 6.65 3.97 9.43
C VAL A 84 6.38 2.76 10.32
N PHE A 85 6.61 1.52 9.83
CA PHE A 85 6.15 0.31 10.49
C PHE A 85 6.84 0.06 11.83
N ASP A 86 8.16 0.01 11.86
CA ASP A 86 8.93 -0.34 13.05
C ASP A 86 8.73 0.69 14.19
N LYS A 87 8.49 1.95 13.81
CA LYS A 87 8.23 3.05 14.74
C LYS A 87 6.77 3.05 15.23
N GLY A 88 5.88 2.27 14.63
CA GLY A 88 4.44 2.31 14.88
C GLY A 88 3.82 3.68 14.62
N TYR A 89 4.43 4.50 13.74
CA TYR A 89 4.12 5.92 13.59
C TYR A 89 2.67 6.19 13.17
N VAL A 90 2.12 5.30 12.34
CA VAL A 90 0.75 5.38 11.82
C VAL A 90 -0.20 4.35 12.42
N LYS A 91 0.28 3.58 13.41
CA LYS A 91 -0.53 2.50 14.01
C LYS A 91 -1.85 3.02 14.56
N ASN A 92 -2.96 2.40 14.13
CA ASN A 92 -4.34 2.76 14.49
C ASN A 92 -4.73 4.22 14.17
N LYS A 93 -4.00 4.88 13.27
CA LYS A 93 -4.30 6.23 12.78
C LYS A 93 -4.79 6.20 11.34
N VAL A 94 -5.37 7.28 10.87
CA VAL A 94 -5.73 7.46 9.47
C VAL A 94 -4.57 8.17 8.74
N MET A 95 -4.19 7.65 7.58
CA MET A 95 -3.23 8.32 6.70
C MET A 95 -3.99 9.17 5.67
N GLU A 96 -3.82 10.49 5.72
CA GLU A 96 -4.42 11.40 4.73
C GLU A 96 -3.38 11.82 3.70
N PHE A 97 -3.58 11.36 2.46
CA PHE A 97 -2.70 11.66 1.33
C PHE A 97 -3.07 13.00 0.69
N VAL A 98 -2.13 13.91 0.73
CA VAL A 98 -2.26 15.29 0.25
C VAL A 98 -1.03 15.71 -0.55
N GLY A 99 -1.01 16.92 -1.06
CA GLY A 99 0.15 17.48 -1.77
C GLY A 99 0.00 17.48 -3.29
N PRO A 100 0.87 18.23 -3.98
CA PRO A 100 0.80 18.44 -5.43
C PRO A 100 1.16 17.20 -6.24
N GLY A 101 1.95 16.29 -5.68
CA GLY A 101 2.37 15.05 -6.34
C GLY A 101 1.20 14.14 -6.72
N ILE A 102 0.05 14.24 -6.01
CA ILE A 102 -1.14 13.42 -6.31
C ILE A 102 -1.62 13.64 -7.75
N ALA A 103 -1.58 14.86 -8.26
CA ALA A 103 -2.00 15.18 -9.62
C ALA A 103 -1.17 14.44 -10.69
N ASN A 104 0.04 13.99 -10.36
CA ASN A 104 0.93 13.26 -11.27
C ASN A 104 0.65 11.74 -11.29
N LEU A 105 -0.23 11.25 -10.42
CA LEU A 105 -0.58 9.83 -10.30
C LEU A 105 -1.92 9.55 -10.98
N SER A 106 -2.02 8.44 -11.70
CA SER A 106 -3.32 7.92 -12.13
C SER A 106 -4.11 7.41 -10.93
N VAL A 107 -5.43 7.22 -11.10
CA VAL A 107 -6.27 6.65 -10.04
C VAL A 107 -5.82 5.22 -9.70
N ASP A 108 -5.51 4.41 -10.71
CA ASP A 108 -5.01 3.05 -10.51
C ASP A 108 -3.69 3.02 -9.73
N PHE A 109 -2.81 3.97 -10.01
CA PHE A 109 -1.55 4.10 -9.26
C PHE A 109 -1.83 4.41 -7.78
N ARG A 110 -2.73 5.36 -7.51
CA ARG A 110 -3.14 5.70 -6.13
C ARG A 110 -3.78 4.51 -5.42
N ILE A 111 -4.64 3.75 -6.11
CA ILE A 111 -5.25 2.52 -5.61
C ILE A 111 -4.17 1.51 -5.23
N GLY A 112 -3.15 1.35 -6.05
CA GLY A 112 -2.04 0.43 -5.78
C GLY A 112 -1.21 0.81 -4.55
N VAL A 113 -1.00 2.12 -4.29
CA VAL A 113 -0.37 2.59 -3.05
C VAL A 113 -1.31 2.40 -1.87
N ASP A 114 -2.56 2.85 -2.02
CA ASP A 114 -3.59 2.89 -0.97
C ASP A 114 -3.82 1.52 -0.34
N VAL A 115 -3.95 0.48 -1.15
CA VAL A 115 -4.21 -0.88 -0.69
C VAL A 115 -3.09 -1.43 0.19
N MET A 116 -1.86 -1.08 -0.08
CA MET A 116 -0.70 -1.53 0.68
C MET A 116 -0.52 -0.79 2.01
N THR A 117 -1.29 0.28 2.26
CA THR A 117 -1.27 0.96 3.56
C THR A 117 -1.68 0.03 4.71
N THR A 118 -2.40 -1.06 4.41
CA THR A 118 -2.76 -2.09 5.40
C THR A 118 -1.52 -2.66 6.11
N GLU A 119 -0.41 -2.80 5.39
CA GLU A 119 0.85 -3.33 5.92
C GLU A 119 1.56 -2.37 6.90
N THR A 120 1.09 -1.14 7.02
CA THR A 120 1.59 -0.17 8.01
C THR A 120 0.91 -0.27 9.36
N THR A 121 -0.12 -1.12 9.52
CA THR A 121 -1.01 -1.19 10.69
C THR A 121 -1.84 0.07 10.93
N CYS A 122 -1.99 0.95 9.95
CA CYS A 122 -2.91 2.08 10.03
C CYS A 122 -4.37 1.60 10.05
N LEU A 123 -5.25 2.37 10.68
CA LEU A 123 -6.68 2.08 10.70
C LEU A 123 -7.29 2.16 9.30
N SER A 124 -6.98 3.23 8.59
CA SER A 124 -7.45 3.48 7.23
C SER A 124 -6.56 4.50 6.53
N SER A 125 -6.87 4.74 5.26
CA SER A 125 -6.28 5.78 4.45
C SER A 125 -7.35 6.54 3.70
N ILE A 126 -7.11 7.81 3.42
CA ILE A 126 -7.97 8.66 2.60
C ILE A 126 -7.10 9.57 1.73
N TRP A 127 -7.56 9.89 0.54
CA TRP A 127 -6.83 10.74 -0.38
C TRP A 127 -7.66 11.96 -0.75
N LYS A 128 -6.98 13.06 -0.93
CA LYS A 128 -7.53 14.20 -1.67
C LYS A 128 -8.04 13.71 -3.04
N THR A 129 -9.27 14.09 -3.39
CA THR A 129 -9.86 13.76 -4.69
C THR A 129 -9.65 14.89 -5.70
N ASP A 130 -9.70 14.53 -6.98
CA ASP A 130 -9.51 15.46 -8.10
C ASP A 130 -10.33 15.03 -9.34
N ASP A 131 -10.10 15.71 -10.47
CA ASP A 131 -10.80 15.40 -11.72
C ASP A 131 -10.54 13.98 -12.23
N LYS A 132 -9.40 13.37 -11.92
CA LYS A 132 -9.14 11.97 -12.29
C LYS A 132 -10.05 11.01 -11.54
N VAL A 133 -10.31 11.27 -10.25
CA VAL A 133 -11.27 10.49 -9.46
C VAL A 133 -12.69 10.72 -9.97
N LYS A 134 -13.02 11.95 -10.34
CA LYS A 134 -14.31 12.29 -10.99
C LYS A 134 -14.51 11.51 -12.29
N GLU A 135 -13.47 11.44 -13.13
CA GLU A 135 -13.48 10.67 -14.37
C GLU A 135 -13.65 9.17 -14.09
N PHE A 136 -12.96 8.62 -13.09
CA PHE A 136 -13.12 7.23 -12.67
C PHE A 136 -14.58 6.89 -12.38
N TYR A 137 -15.27 7.69 -11.58
CA TYR A 137 -16.69 7.47 -11.30
C TYR A 137 -17.57 7.62 -12.55
N ALA A 138 -17.26 8.56 -13.44
CA ALA A 138 -18.02 8.77 -14.67
C ALA A 138 -17.87 7.57 -15.63
N ILE A 139 -16.69 7.00 -15.79
CA ILE A 139 -16.41 5.81 -16.62
C ILE A 139 -17.23 4.61 -16.11
N HIS A 140 -17.39 4.49 -14.80
CA HIS A 140 -18.18 3.41 -14.17
C HIS A 140 -19.68 3.73 -14.09
N GLY A 141 -20.15 4.77 -14.78
CA GLY A 141 -21.59 5.17 -14.80
C GLY A 141 -22.12 5.74 -13.50
N ARG A 142 -21.22 6.21 -12.61
CA ARG A 142 -21.55 6.68 -11.27
C ARG A 142 -21.01 8.09 -10.96
N PRO A 143 -21.18 9.08 -11.85
CA PRO A 143 -20.64 10.43 -11.65
C PRO A 143 -21.18 11.12 -10.39
N GLN A 144 -22.37 10.73 -9.93
CA GLN A 144 -23.01 11.28 -8.72
C GLN A 144 -22.29 10.86 -7.43
N ASP A 145 -21.46 9.81 -7.46
CA ASP A 145 -20.74 9.30 -6.29
C ASP A 145 -19.41 10.01 -6.08
N TYR A 146 -19.01 10.84 -7.03
CA TYR A 146 -17.88 11.73 -6.84
C TYR A 146 -18.19 12.82 -5.82
N LYS A 147 -17.24 13.05 -4.93
CA LYS A 147 -17.25 14.20 -4.02
C LYS A 147 -15.84 14.79 -3.96
N GLU A 148 -15.78 16.10 -4.04
CA GLU A 148 -14.52 16.80 -3.80
C GLU A 148 -14.16 16.73 -2.32
N LEU A 149 -13.01 16.15 -2.03
CA LEU A 149 -12.43 16.03 -0.70
C LEU A 149 -11.06 16.67 -0.74
N ASN A 150 -10.93 17.80 -0.08
CA ASN A 150 -9.69 18.53 0.08
C ASN A 150 -9.53 18.96 1.54
N PRO A 151 -8.31 19.03 2.07
CA PRO A 151 -8.09 19.69 3.34
C PRO A 151 -8.49 21.17 3.22
N GLY A 152 -8.88 21.76 4.34
CA GLY A 152 -9.16 23.21 4.40
C GLY A 152 -7.89 24.03 4.13
N SER A 153 -8.04 25.35 4.07
CA SER A 153 -6.90 26.29 3.91
C SER A 153 -5.87 26.17 5.03
N VAL A 154 -6.29 25.71 6.18
CA VAL A 154 -5.47 25.28 7.31
C VAL A 154 -5.96 23.91 7.75
N ALA A 155 -5.06 22.95 7.81
CA ALA A 155 -5.32 21.60 8.31
C ALA A 155 -4.33 21.27 9.41
N TYR A 156 -4.79 20.57 10.44
CA TYR A 156 -3.97 20.11 11.55
C TYR A 156 -3.86 18.60 11.50
N TYR A 157 -2.62 18.11 11.64
CA TYR A 157 -2.31 16.68 11.67
C TYR A 157 -1.56 16.34 12.96
N ASP A 158 -1.72 15.12 13.44
CA ASP A 158 -0.95 14.60 14.58
C ASP A 158 0.51 14.29 14.20
N GLY A 159 0.80 14.31 12.93
CA GLY A 159 2.13 14.16 12.36
C GLY A 159 2.10 14.24 10.84
N MET A 160 3.27 14.30 10.23
CA MET A 160 3.42 14.44 8.78
C MET A 160 4.54 13.53 8.27
N ILE A 161 4.30 12.94 7.10
CA ILE A 161 5.28 12.24 6.29
C ILE A 161 5.39 13.01 4.97
N GLU A 162 6.59 13.40 4.59
CA GLU A 162 6.85 14.05 3.31
C GLU A 162 7.55 13.07 2.37
N ILE A 163 7.01 12.91 1.16
CA ILE A 163 7.55 11.99 0.15
C ILE A 163 7.72 12.73 -1.17
N ASP A 164 8.97 12.82 -1.60
CA ASP A 164 9.31 13.23 -2.96
C ASP A 164 9.31 12.01 -3.88
N LEU A 165 8.24 11.86 -4.66
CA LEU A 165 8.03 10.74 -5.58
C LEU A 165 9.18 10.58 -6.58
N SER A 166 9.89 11.67 -6.91
CA SER A 166 11.01 11.64 -7.84
C SER A 166 12.28 10.99 -7.27
N LYS A 167 12.33 10.79 -5.96
CA LYS A 167 13.47 10.15 -5.27
C LYS A 167 13.27 8.68 -4.96
N ILE A 168 12.04 8.17 -5.12
CA ILE A 168 11.77 6.76 -4.90
C ILE A 168 12.43 5.95 -6.01
N LYS A 169 13.16 4.93 -5.61
CA LYS A 169 13.81 3.95 -6.48
C LYS A 169 13.01 2.64 -6.51
N PRO A 170 13.25 1.75 -7.50
CA PRO A 170 12.68 0.39 -7.46
C PRO A 170 13.04 -0.34 -6.18
N MET A 171 12.06 -0.93 -5.52
CA MET A 171 12.17 -1.53 -4.20
C MET A 171 11.84 -3.02 -4.20
N ILE A 172 12.24 -3.69 -3.16
CA ILE A 172 11.93 -5.09 -2.90
C ILE A 172 11.69 -5.30 -1.41
N ALA A 173 10.70 -6.11 -1.08
CA ALA A 173 10.50 -6.60 0.28
C ALA A 173 11.15 -7.98 0.45
N MET A 174 11.90 -8.14 1.51
CA MET A 174 12.50 -9.40 1.92
C MET A 174 11.62 -10.08 3.00
N PRO A 175 11.74 -11.40 3.21
CA PRO A 175 10.98 -12.07 4.28
C PRO A 175 11.26 -11.43 5.64
N PHE A 176 10.27 -11.40 6.56
CA PHE A 176 8.92 -12.00 6.45
C PHE A 176 7.82 -10.95 6.34
N HIS A 177 8.10 -9.69 6.65
CA HIS A 177 7.15 -8.59 6.61
C HIS A 177 7.59 -7.55 5.58
N PRO A 178 6.66 -6.86 4.88
CA PRO A 178 7.02 -5.82 3.90
C PRO A 178 7.83 -4.64 4.44
N SER A 179 7.93 -4.46 5.76
CA SER A 179 8.83 -3.46 6.36
C SER A 179 10.32 -3.84 6.22
N ASN A 180 10.62 -5.12 6.00
CA ASN A 180 11.98 -5.55 5.66
C ASN A 180 12.26 -5.25 4.18
N THR A 181 12.37 -3.98 3.85
CA THR A 181 12.41 -3.49 2.48
C THR A 181 13.70 -2.74 2.18
N TYR A 182 14.13 -2.84 0.94
CA TYR A 182 15.35 -2.23 0.41
C TYR A 182 15.10 -1.72 -1.01
N THR A 183 15.87 -0.77 -1.44
CA THR A 183 15.99 -0.54 -2.89
C THR A 183 16.70 -1.74 -3.53
N ILE A 184 16.41 -2.02 -4.80
CA ILE A 184 17.14 -3.06 -5.55
C ILE A 184 18.66 -2.81 -5.55
N GLU A 185 19.04 -1.54 -5.56
CA GLU A 185 20.45 -1.13 -5.49
C GLU A 185 21.08 -1.50 -4.14
N GLU A 186 20.41 -1.21 -3.03
CA GLU A 186 20.87 -1.58 -1.69
C GLU A 186 20.95 -3.10 -1.50
N LEU A 187 19.94 -3.84 -1.98
CA LEU A 187 19.97 -5.29 -1.96
C LEU A 187 21.19 -5.84 -2.68
N ASN A 188 21.45 -5.35 -3.90
CA ASN A 188 22.59 -5.82 -4.68
C ASN A 188 23.94 -5.45 -4.06
N ALA A 189 24.04 -4.29 -3.43
CA ALA A 189 25.27 -3.86 -2.77
C ALA A 189 25.57 -4.63 -1.48
N ASN A 190 24.54 -5.11 -0.77
CA ASN A 190 24.66 -5.76 0.55
C ASN A 190 24.02 -7.16 0.56
N LEU A 191 24.02 -7.85 -0.59
CA LEU A 191 23.24 -9.07 -0.79
C LEU A 191 23.45 -10.13 0.29
N MET A 192 24.72 -10.46 0.59
CA MET A 192 25.03 -11.53 1.55
C MET A 192 24.61 -11.20 2.98
N ASP A 193 24.76 -9.97 3.40
CA ASP A 193 24.39 -9.53 4.75
C ASP A 193 22.86 -9.50 4.92
N ILE A 194 22.13 -9.05 3.89
CA ILE A 194 20.67 -9.04 3.89
C ILE A 194 20.10 -10.45 3.90
N LEU A 195 20.67 -11.38 3.11
CA LEU A 195 20.25 -12.78 3.12
C LEU A 195 20.56 -13.46 4.46
N ASP A 196 21.70 -13.16 5.07
CA ASP A 196 22.06 -13.66 6.40
C ASP A 196 21.07 -13.19 7.47
N ASP A 197 20.67 -11.91 7.43
CA ASP A 197 19.62 -11.37 8.33
C ASP A 197 18.28 -12.08 8.11
N CYS A 198 17.87 -12.32 6.87
CA CYS A 198 16.63 -13.06 6.58
C CYS A 198 16.67 -14.50 7.12
N GLU A 199 17.81 -15.19 6.98
CA GLU A 199 17.98 -16.55 7.52
C GLU A 199 17.90 -16.56 9.05
N LYS A 200 18.53 -15.60 9.72
CA LYS A 200 18.46 -15.45 11.18
C LYS A 200 17.05 -15.12 11.68
N ARG A 201 16.34 -14.24 10.99
CA ARG A 201 14.93 -13.91 11.30
C ARG A 201 14.05 -15.15 11.16
N ALA A 202 14.28 -16.00 10.15
CA ALA A 202 13.56 -17.26 10.00
C ALA A 202 13.78 -18.19 11.20
N GLU A 203 15.03 -18.37 11.60
CA GLU A 203 15.37 -19.23 12.73
C GLU A 203 14.69 -18.78 14.02
N VAL A 204 14.68 -17.47 14.28
CA VAL A 204 14.00 -16.87 15.45
C VAL A 204 12.48 -16.99 15.36
N SER A 205 11.89 -16.68 14.19
CA SER A 205 10.42 -16.67 14.04
C SER A 205 9.79 -18.05 14.11
N PHE A 206 10.54 -19.09 13.82
CA PHE A 206 10.08 -20.49 13.81
C PHE A 206 10.75 -21.36 14.86
N ASP A 207 11.34 -20.77 15.91
CA ASP A 207 12.02 -21.48 17.00
C ASP A 207 13.02 -22.54 16.51
N GLY A 208 13.75 -22.24 15.42
CA GLY A 208 14.70 -23.15 14.78
C GLY A 208 14.08 -24.29 13.96
N ALA A 209 12.75 -24.38 13.88
CA ALA A 209 12.07 -25.43 13.10
C ALA A 209 12.20 -25.23 11.58
N VAL A 210 12.44 -24.01 11.12
CA VAL A 210 12.64 -23.68 9.71
C VAL A 210 14.03 -23.07 9.54
N LYS A 211 14.83 -23.68 8.65
CA LYS A 211 16.10 -23.12 8.21
C LYS A 211 15.99 -22.72 6.75
N LEU A 212 16.13 -21.45 6.48
CA LEU A 212 16.28 -20.96 5.12
C LEU A 212 17.75 -21.11 4.70
N ASP A 213 17.97 -21.39 3.43
CA ASP A 213 19.28 -21.47 2.80
C ASP A 213 19.29 -20.56 1.55
N LEU A 214 19.17 -19.25 1.80
CA LEU A 214 19.08 -18.24 0.75
C LEU A 214 20.45 -17.94 0.16
N LYS A 215 21.50 -17.98 0.99
CA LYS A 215 22.89 -17.70 0.54
C LYS A 215 23.38 -18.71 -0.48
N SER A 216 22.96 -19.98 -0.41
CA SER A 216 23.30 -21.00 -1.43
C SER A 216 22.67 -20.71 -2.80
N LYS A 217 21.66 -19.85 -2.86
CA LYS A 217 21.02 -19.40 -4.10
C LYS A 217 21.79 -18.28 -4.81
N VAL A 218 22.87 -17.79 -4.23
CA VAL A 218 23.69 -16.76 -4.87
C VAL A 218 24.64 -17.40 -5.88
N ARG A 219 24.58 -16.92 -7.11
CA ARG A 219 25.44 -17.35 -8.23
C ARG A 219 26.00 -16.10 -8.91
N ASP A 220 27.31 -16.05 -9.08
CA ASP A 220 28.01 -14.90 -9.70
C ASP A 220 27.61 -13.54 -9.08
N GLY A 221 27.47 -13.52 -7.75
CA GLY A 221 27.09 -12.32 -7.00
C GLY A 221 25.63 -11.87 -7.15
N LYS A 222 24.77 -12.73 -7.72
CA LYS A 222 23.34 -12.46 -7.91
C LYS A 222 22.47 -13.51 -7.25
N LEU A 223 21.35 -13.11 -6.67
CA LEU A 223 20.35 -14.03 -6.13
C LEU A 223 19.61 -14.71 -7.29
N TYR A 224 19.67 -16.04 -7.32
CA TYR A 224 18.94 -16.85 -8.28
C TYR A 224 17.51 -17.07 -7.79
N VAL A 225 16.52 -16.79 -8.65
CA VAL A 225 15.10 -16.95 -8.38
C VAL A 225 14.55 -18.11 -9.20
N ASP A 226 14.14 -19.19 -8.54
CA ASP A 226 13.63 -20.41 -9.20
C ASP A 226 12.23 -20.22 -9.76
N ARG A 227 11.40 -19.39 -9.13
CA ARG A 227 10.01 -19.18 -9.51
C ARG A 227 9.58 -17.73 -9.29
N VAL A 228 8.92 -17.18 -10.27
CA VAL A 228 8.21 -15.90 -10.17
C VAL A 228 6.72 -16.18 -10.36
N SER A 229 5.89 -15.75 -9.42
CA SER A 229 4.44 -15.76 -9.56
C SER A 229 3.91 -14.34 -9.52
N SER A 230 2.97 -14.04 -10.42
CA SER A 230 2.23 -12.78 -10.42
C SER A 230 0.81 -13.06 -9.94
N GLN A 231 0.37 -12.37 -8.89
CA GLN A 231 -1.00 -12.44 -8.40
C GLN A 231 -1.65 -11.08 -8.50
N ALA A 232 -2.77 -11.02 -9.21
CA ALA A 232 -3.62 -9.83 -9.27
C ALA A 232 -4.72 -9.93 -8.18
N ALA A 233 -4.34 -9.82 -6.92
CA ALA A 233 -5.32 -9.68 -5.84
C ALA A 233 -6.07 -8.34 -5.93
N GLN A 234 -5.52 -7.43 -6.70
CA GLN A 234 -6.02 -6.08 -6.90
C GLN A 234 -5.85 -5.81 -8.38
N ALA A 235 -6.93 -5.83 -9.14
CA ALA A 235 -6.88 -5.58 -10.58
C ALA A 235 -6.38 -4.15 -10.86
N VAL A 236 -5.09 -3.98 -10.74
CA VAL A 236 -4.31 -2.89 -11.32
C VAL A 236 -3.65 -3.47 -12.56
N ASP A 237 -3.62 -2.71 -13.63
CA ASP A 237 -3.06 -3.11 -14.92
C ASP A 237 -1.62 -3.63 -14.75
N LEU A 238 -1.47 -4.96 -14.69
CA LEU A 238 -0.20 -5.64 -14.53
C LEU A 238 0.54 -5.63 -15.86
N ARG A 239 1.24 -4.55 -16.15
CA ARG A 239 2.29 -4.58 -17.16
C ARG A 239 3.50 -5.30 -16.55
N ILE A 240 3.54 -6.61 -16.74
CA ILE A 240 4.71 -7.41 -16.40
C ILE A 240 5.83 -7.02 -17.38
N SER A 241 6.76 -6.20 -16.91
CA SER A 241 8.04 -6.05 -17.59
C SER A 241 8.93 -7.23 -17.19
N VAL A 242 8.80 -8.35 -17.88
CA VAL A 242 9.80 -9.42 -17.78
C VAL A 242 11.06 -8.87 -18.44
N MET A 243 12.06 -8.50 -17.64
CA MET A 243 13.40 -8.34 -18.17
C MET A 243 13.92 -9.75 -18.52
N GLN A 244 13.75 -10.16 -19.77
CA GLN A 244 14.54 -11.26 -20.32
C GLN A 244 15.99 -10.81 -20.30
N GLN A 245 16.80 -11.38 -19.41
CA GLN A 245 18.24 -11.41 -19.62
C GLN A 245 18.49 -12.33 -20.79
N THR A 246 18.75 -11.79 -21.95
CA THR A 246 19.43 -12.50 -23.01
C THR A 246 20.86 -12.79 -22.56
N SER A 247 21.19 -14.06 -22.58
CA SER A 247 22.53 -14.66 -22.40
C SER A 247 23.60 -14.00 -23.26
#